data_3c236927af3adf0dae7ee1adfa5d2188
#
_entry.id   3c236927af3adf0dae7ee1adfa5d2188
#
_cell.length_a   1.000
_cell.length_b   1.000
_cell.length_c   1.000
_cell.angle_alpha   90.00
_cell.angle_beta   90.00
_cell.angle_gamma   90.00
#
_symmetry.space_group_name_H-M   'P 1'
#
loop_
_entity.id
_entity.type
_entity.pdbx_description
1 polymer ?
#
loop_
_entity_poly.entity_id
_entity_poly.type
_entity_poly.pdbx_seq_one_letter_code
_entity_poly.pdbx_strand_id
1 'polypeptide(L)'
;MWTKIAGIILRNRIAFIAGVLLGTIFMGFQARKIQMSYESADLLPKTDSAYLDYTRFRETFGQEGNVMVFAIQDSGFYQLNKTNDWIQMGNDIKALQGVNALMSITHTFNLQKNTDLKKFEVLPIFPSHIETQAELDSLAYVAEHLPFYDGMLINRDKHTYNMMITVSAEVMNSPDRKSVV
;
A
#
# COMPACT_ATOMS: atom_id res chain seq x y z
N MET A 1 48.20 27.94 -19.38
CA MET A 1 47.82 26.59 -18.92
C MET A 1 46.80 25.91 -19.89
N TRP A 2 45.74 26.57 -20.27
CA TRP A 2 44.71 26.10 -21.19
C TRP A 2 45.17 25.70 -22.59
N THR A 3 46.12 26.47 -23.18
CA THR A 3 46.69 26.20 -24.52
C THR A 3 47.45 24.87 -24.58
N LYS A 4 48.12 24.45 -23.49
CA LYS A 4 48.80 23.14 -23.42
C LYS A 4 47.81 21.98 -23.36
N ILE A 5 46.72 22.16 -22.58
CA ILE A 5 45.66 21.16 -22.46
C ILE A 5 44.92 21.00 -23.81
N ALA A 6 44.58 22.12 -24.44
CA ALA A 6 43.96 22.10 -25.75
C ALA A 6 44.87 21.42 -26.81
N GLY A 7 46.17 21.69 -26.80
CA GLY A 7 47.12 21.04 -27.70
C GLY A 7 47.21 19.50 -27.52
N ILE A 8 47.13 18.99 -26.28
CA ILE A 8 47.14 17.55 -25.99
C ILE A 8 45.85 16.90 -26.52
N ILE A 9 44.70 17.56 -26.26
CA ILE A 9 43.40 17.08 -26.73
C ILE A 9 43.34 17.02 -28.26
N LEU A 10 43.72 18.07 -28.94
CA LEU A 10 43.71 18.15 -30.38
C LEU A 10 44.69 17.17 -31.04
N ARG A 11 45.84 16.95 -30.45
CA ARG A 11 46.85 15.99 -30.95
C ARG A 11 46.39 14.52 -30.81
N ASN A 12 45.62 14.22 -29.76
CA ASN A 12 45.13 12.85 -29.48
C ASN A 12 43.60 12.77 -29.59
N ARG A 13 42.99 13.52 -30.49
CA ARG A 13 41.51 13.63 -30.65
C ARG A 13 40.79 12.29 -30.68
N ILE A 14 41.36 11.32 -31.41
CA ILE A 14 40.74 9.97 -31.54
C ILE A 14 40.73 9.23 -30.21
N ALA A 15 41.84 9.31 -29.45
CA ALA A 15 41.93 8.65 -28.14
C ALA A 15 40.96 9.28 -27.12
N PHE A 16 40.79 10.61 -27.16
CA PHE A 16 39.80 11.30 -26.31
C PHE A 16 38.37 10.95 -26.66
N ILE A 17 38.05 10.93 -27.98
CA ILE A 17 36.71 10.53 -28.45
C ILE A 17 36.43 9.06 -28.04
N ALA A 18 37.39 8.16 -28.23
CA ALA A 18 37.25 6.75 -27.82
C ALA A 18 37.07 6.63 -26.31
N GLY A 19 37.81 7.39 -25.50
CA GLY A 19 37.68 7.40 -24.05
C GLY A 19 36.32 7.89 -23.57
N VAL A 20 35.79 8.98 -24.16
CA VAL A 20 34.44 9.48 -23.86
C VAL A 20 33.39 8.46 -24.26
N LEU A 21 33.54 7.85 -25.43
CA LEU A 21 32.59 6.86 -25.95
C LEU A 21 32.55 5.60 -25.06
N LEU A 22 33.71 5.10 -24.66
CA LEU A 22 33.82 3.99 -23.69
C LEU A 22 33.21 4.35 -22.32
N GLY A 23 33.49 5.56 -21.81
CA GLY A 23 32.90 6.04 -20.58
C GLY A 23 31.37 6.12 -20.66
N THR A 24 30.84 6.62 -21.77
CA THR A 24 29.37 6.69 -22.01
C THR A 24 28.74 5.31 -22.08
N ILE A 25 29.35 4.38 -22.80
CA ILE A 25 28.87 2.98 -22.88
C ILE A 25 28.89 2.34 -21.49
N PHE A 26 29.97 2.51 -20.73
CA PHE A 26 30.08 1.98 -19.37
C PHE A 26 29.02 2.56 -18.45
N MET A 27 28.82 3.88 -18.46
CA MET A 27 27.75 4.52 -17.66
C MET A 27 26.37 4.10 -18.12
N GLY A 28 26.12 3.95 -19.40
CA GLY A 28 24.85 3.42 -19.94
C GLY A 28 24.58 1.99 -19.46
N PHE A 29 25.63 1.16 -19.37
CA PHE A 29 25.48 -0.20 -18.84
C PHE A 29 25.17 -0.20 -17.33
N GLN A 30 25.77 0.71 -16.57
CA GLN A 30 25.49 0.86 -15.13
C GLN A 30 24.11 1.47 -14.88
N ALA A 31 23.65 2.36 -15.75
CA ALA A 31 22.31 2.97 -15.64
C ALA A 31 21.18 1.95 -15.69
N ARG A 32 21.38 0.79 -16.36
CA ARG A 32 20.40 -0.30 -16.39
C ARG A 32 20.21 -0.98 -15.02
N LYS A 33 21.14 -0.81 -14.09
CA LYS A 33 21.08 -1.36 -12.72
C LYS A 33 20.42 -0.43 -11.72
N ILE A 34 20.04 0.78 -12.13
CA ILE A 34 19.39 1.74 -11.25
C ILE A 34 17.98 1.25 -10.98
N GLN A 35 17.70 0.98 -9.71
CA GLN A 35 16.36 0.68 -9.20
C GLN A 35 15.83 1.94 -8.53
N MET A 36 14.60 2.31 -8.87
CA MET A 36 13.92 3.38 -8.16
C MET A 36 13.39 2.81 -6.85
N SER A 37 13.83 3.39 -5.73
CA SER A 37 13.23 3.15 -4.41
C SER A 37 12.23 4.25 -4.13
N TYR A 38 11.03 3.86 -3.69
CA TYR A 38 9.98 4.78 -3.24
C TYR A 38 9.95 4.92 -1.72
N GLU A 39 10.99 4.46 -1.03
CA GLU A 39 11.12 4.65 0.42
C GLU A 39 11.43 6.13 0.71
N SER A 40 10.44 6.82 1.27
CA SER A 40 10.55 8.25 1.62
C SER A 40 11.39 8.51 2.87
N ALA A 41 11.84 7.49 3.57
CA ALA A 41 12.40 7.61 4.92
C ALA A 41 13.92 7.76 5.00
N ASP A 42 14.65 7.61 3.90
CA ASP A 42 16.12 7.63 3.92
C ASP A 42 16.74 9.05 3.81
N LEU A 43 15.98 10.10 4.16
CA LEU A 43 16.49 11.47 4.18
C LEU A 43 17.36 11.77 5.42
N LEU A 44 17.27 10.95 6.46
CA LEU A 44 18.03 11.09 7.69
C LEU A 44 19.19 10.09 7.73
N PRO A 45 20.36 10.47 8.27
CA PRO A 45 21.45 9.53 8.50
C PRO A 45 20.98 8.38 9.41
N LYS A 46 21.35 7.15 9.09
CA LYS A 46 20.95 5.93 9.84
C LYS A 46 21.44 5.92 11.30
N THR A 47 22.37 6.83 11.65
CA THR A 47 22.91 7.02 13.01
C THR A 47 22.15 8.07 13.80
N ASP A 48 21.20 8.78 13.19
CA ASP A 48 20.41 9.80 13.89
C ASP A 48 19.41 9.14 14.85
N SER A 49 19.24 9.75 16.04
CA SER A 49 18.28 9.24 17.04
C SER A 49 16.84 9.22 16.52
N ALA A 50 16.46 10.25 15.74
CA ALA A 50 15.13 10.31 15.13
C ALA A 50 14.91 9.18 14.11
N TYR A 51 15.96 8.79 13.35
CA TYR A 51 15.87 7.63 12.45
C TYR A 51 15.70 6.32 13.21
N LEU A 52 16.43 6.14 14.32
CA LEU A 52 16.33 4.93 15.15
C LEU A 52 14.95 4.82 15.81
N ASP A 53 14.40 5.93 16.32
CA ASP A 53 13.09 5.97 16.93
C ASP A 53 11.98 5.71 15.89
N TYR A 54 12.11 6.29 14.69
CA TYR A 54 11.20 6.00 13.57
C TYR A 54 11.26 4.53 13.14
N THR A 55 12.47 3.95 13.07
CA THR A 55 12.64 2.54 12.72
C THR A 55 11.96 1.63 13.76
N ARG A 56 12.14 1.92 15.04
CA ARG A 56 11.48 1.18 16.13
C ARG A 56 9.95 1.33 16.10
N PHE A 57 9.46 2.53 15.81
CA PHE A 57 8.04 2.77 15.59
C PHE A 57 7.51 1.92 14.43
N ARG A 58 8.20 1.91 13.31
CA ARG A 58 7.87 1.14 12.11
C ARG A 58 7.86 -0.37 12.34
N GLU A 59 8.79 -0.89 13.15
CA GLU A 59 8.84 -2.31 13.55
C GLU A 59 7.64 -2.69 14.45
N THR A 60 7.18 -1.75 15.27
CA THR A 60 6.08 -1.99 16.21
C THR A 60 4.70 -1.82 15.55
N PHE A 61 4.52 -0.79 14.74
CA PHE A 61 3.21 -0.39 14.18
C PHE A 61 3.05 -0.69 12.68
N GLY A 62 4.09 -1.20 12.02
CA GLY A 62 4.09 -1.46 10.58
C GLY A 62 4.53 -0.27 9.74
N GLN A 63 4.68 -0.49 8.44
CA GLN A 63 5.05 0.56 7.47
C GLN A 63 3.83 1.39 7.10
N GLU A 64 3.88 2.68 7.40
CA GLU A 64 2.95 3.67 6.84
C GLU A 64 3.37 4.02 5.41
N GLY A 65 2.41 4.33 4.56
CA GLY A 65 2.65 4.79 3.19
C GLY A 65 2.39 3.76 2.09
N ASN A 66 2.18 2.49 2.45
CA ASN A 66 1.84 1.44 1.49
C ASN A 66 0.34 1.09 1.51
N VAL A 67 -0.49 2.07 1.84
CA VAL A 67 -1.95 1.89 1.91
C VAL A 67 -2.59 2.53 0.69
N MET A 68 -3.29 1.72 -0.06
CA MET A 68 -4.16 2.14 -1.15
C MET A 68 -5.59 2.23 -0.62
N VAL A 69 -6.29 3.33 -0.92
CA VAL A 69 -7.67 3.54 -0.47
C VAL A 69 -8.58 3.60 -1.68
N PHE A 70 -9.56 2.71 -1.71
CA PHE A 70 -10.69 2.78 -2.63
C PHE A 70 -11.88 3.36 -1.89
N ALA A 71 -12.50 4.38 -2.45
CA ALA A 71 -13.68 5.00 -1.89
C ALA A 71 -14.83 4.94 -2.91
N ILE A 72 -16.00 4.54 -2.45
CA ILE A 72 -17.25 4.59 -3.23
C ILE A 72 -18.25 5.48 -2.49
N GLN A 73 -18.95 6.32 -3.22
CA GLN A 73 -20.05 7.10 -2.71
C GLN A 73 -21.35 6.57 -3.34
N ASP A 74 -22.15 5.87 -2.56
CA ASP A 74 -23.41 5.26 -3.04
C ASP A 74 -24.40 5.15 -1.89
N SER A 75 -25.53 5.84 -2.01
CA SER A 75 -26.64 5.76 -1.04
C SER A 75 -27.35 4.40 -1.04
N GLY A 76 -27.17 3.60 -2.11
CA GLY A 76 -27.70 2.24 -2.25
C GLY A 76 -26.66 1.15 -2.00
N PHE A 77 -25.59 1.43 -1.27
CA PHE A 77 -24.51 0.46 -1.01
C PHE A 77 -25.01 -0.83 -0.35
N TYR A 78 -25.95 -0.72 0.60
CA TYR A 78 -26.54 -1.87 1.30
C TYR A 78 -27.68 -2.53 0.52
N GLN A 79 -27.57 -2.63 -0.80
CA GLN A 79 -28.35 -3.54 -1.61
C GLN A 79 -27.60 -4.88 -1.69
N LEU A 80 -28.34 -5.99 -1.55
CA LEU A 80 -27.77 -7.34 -1.44
C LEU A 80 -26.71 -7.65 -2.50
N ASN A 81 -27.00 -7.35 -3.76
CA ASN A 81 -26.06 -7.61 -4.86
C ASN A 81 -24.79 -6.76 -4.74
N LYS A 82 -24.93 -5.45 -4.50
CA LYS A 82 -23.79 -4.53 -4.42
C LYS A 82 -22.89 -4.86 -3.24
N THR A 83 -23.46 -5.17 -2.08
CA THR A 83 -22.66 -5.55 -0.91
C THR A 83 -21.95 -6.86 -1.14
N ASN A 84 -22.59 -7.86 -1.74
CA ASN A 84 -21.94 -9.13 -2.08
C ASN A 84 -20.83 -8.94 -3.11
N ASP A 85 -21.02 -8.09 -4.13
CA ASP A 85 -19.98 -7.77 -5.11
C ASP A 85 -18.78 -7.07 -4.42
N TRP A 86 -19.04 -6.19 -3.44
CA TRP A 86 -17.99 -5.53 -2.67
C TRP A 86 -17.23 -6.52 -1.77
N ILE A 87 -17.91 -7.47 -1.14
CA ILE A 87 -17.30 -8.55 -0.37
C ILE A 87 -16.41 -9.39 -1.28
N GLN A 88 -16.94 -9.80 -2.43
CA GLN A 88 -16.19 -10.62 -3.40
C GLN A 88 -14.96 -9.89 -3.90
N MET A 89 -15.09 -8.62 -4.29
CA MET A 89 -13.95 -7.79 -4.70
C MET A 89 -12.89 -7.72 -3.60
N GLY A 90 -13.28 -7.51 -2.35
CA GLY A 90 -12.35 -7.50 -1.22
C GLY A 90 -11.63 -8.83 -1.02
N ASN A 91 -12.34 -9.94 -1.15
CA ASN A 91 -11.76 -11.29 -1.07
C ASN A 91 -10.77 -11.56 -2.21
N ASP A 92 -11.12 -11.16 -3.43
CA ASP A 92 -10.25 -11.33 -4.60
C ASP A 92 -8.97 -10.49 -4.46
N ILE A 93 -9.09 -9.25 -4.01
CA ILE A 93 -7.94 -8.37 -3.73
C ILE A 93 -7.06 -8.96 -2.63
N LYS A 94 -7.66 -9.48 -1.54
CA LYS A 94 -6.92 -10.09 -0.44
C LYS A 94 -6.14 -11.34 -0.87
N ALA A 95 -6.60 -12.03 -1.90
CA ALA A 95 -5.93 -13.20 -2.48
C ALA A 95 -4.74 -12.85 -3.38
N LEU A 96 -4.58 -11.57 -3.78
CA LEU A 96 -3.48 -11.13 -4.61
C LEU A 96 -2.15 -11.20 -3.86
N GLN A 97 -1.10 -11.63 -4.57
CA GLN A 97 0.24 -11.65 -4.02
C GLN A 97 0.72 -10.22 -3.70
N GLY A 98 1.23 -10.02 -2.49
CA GLY A 98 1.73 -8.74 -2.04
C GLY A 98 0.70 -7.87 -1.32
N VAL A 99 -0.53 -8.31 -1.15
CA VAL A 99 -1.50 -7.68 -0.25
C VAL A 99 -1.31 -8.25 1.15
N ASN A 100 -0.90 -7.39 2.09
CA ASN A 100 -0.66 -7.79 3.49
C ASN A 100 -1.92 -7.74 4.35
N ALA A 101 -2.76 -6.74 4.12
CA ALA A 101 -4.01 -6.56 4.84
C ALA A 101 -5.04 -5.85 3.98
N LEU A 102 -6.30 -6.13 4.25
CA LEU A 102 -7.44 -5.43 3.68
C LEU A 102 -8.42 -5.11 4.80
N MET A 103 -8.87 -3.87 4.84
CA MET A 103 -9.87 -3.39 5.78
C MET A 103 -10.96 -2.64 5.02
N SER A 104 -12.20 -3.08 5.12
CA SER A 104 -13.37 -2.38 4.58
C SER A 104 -14.55 -2.60 5.51
N ILE A 105 -15.64 -1.87 5.32
CA ILE A 105 -16.81 -2.02 6.18
C ILE A 105 -17.33 -3.46 6.20
N THR A 106 -17.23 -4.19 5.09
CA THR A 106 -17.64 -5.59 4.99
C THR A 106 -16.60 -6.59 5.50
N HIS A 107 -15.38 -6.13 5.81
CA HIS A 107 -14.28 -6.94 6.36
C HIS A 107 -13.91 -6.47 7.77
N THR A 108 -14.89 -5.97 8.50
CA THR A 108 -14.73 -5.53 9.88
C THR A 108 -14.98 -6.67 10.85
N PHE A 109 -14.46 -6.47 12.05
CA PHE A 109 -14.57 -7.41 13.15
C PHE A 109 -15.29 -6.77 14.34
N ASN A 110 -16.02 -7.56 15.06
CA ASN A 110 -16.61 -7.19 16.33
C ASN A 110 -15.90 -7.94 17.47
N LEU A 111 -15.65 -7.23 18.56
CA LEU A 111 -15.04 -7.79 19.76
C LEU A 111 -16.14 -8.24 20.70
N GLN A 112 -16.36 -9.55 20.81
CA GLN A 112 -17.38 -10.13 21.67
C GLN A 112 -16.73 -10.75 22.92
N LYS A 113 -17.35 -10.49 24.07
CA LYS A 113 -16.92 -11.12 25.32
C LYS A 113 -17.45 -12.55 25.39
N ASN A 114 -16.55 -13.51 25.34
CA ASN A 114 -16.89 -14.90 25.64
C ASN A 114 -16.85 -15.10 27.17
N THR A 115 -18.04 -15.27 27.78
CA THR A 115 -18.17 -15.37 29.22
C THR A 115 -17.63 -16.70 29.77
N ASP A 116 -17.74 -17.76 28.96
CA ASP A 116 -17.31 -19.11 29.36
C ASP A 116 -15.79 -19.23 29.38
N LEU A 117 -15.14 -18.63 28.40
CA LEU A 117 -13.68 -18.62 28.27
C LEU A 117 -13.02 -17.42 28.96
N LYS A 118 -13.80 -16.48 29.51
CA LYS A 118 -13.36 -15.24 30.19
C LYS A 118 -12.38 -14.43 29.32
N LYS A 119 -12.56 -14.44 27.99
CA LYS A 119 -11.73 -13.72 27.01
C LYS A 119 -12.59 -12.99 25.99
N PHE A 120 -11.97 -12.04 25.31
CA PHE A 120 -12.59 -11.44 24.15
C PHE A 120 -12.26 -12.24 22.89
N GLU A 121 -13.24 -12.43 22.02
CA GLU A 121 -13.11 -13.07 20.73
C GLU A 121 -13.38 -12.05 19.64
N VAL A 122 -12.53 -12.08 18.62
CA VAL A 122 -12.65 -11.24 17.43
C VAL A 122 -13.42 -12.04 16.39
N LEU A 123 -14.64 -11.63 16.11
CA LEU A 123 -15.50 -12.30 15.14
C LEU A 123 -15.79 -11.38 13.96
N PRO A 124 -15.74 -11.90 12.71
CA PRO A 124 -16.15 -11.13 11.55
C PRO A 124 -17.63 -10.77 11.66
N ILE A 125 -17.98 -9.55 11.25
CA ILE A 125 -19.38 -9.09 11.25
C ILE A 125 -20.09 -9.64 10.04
N PHE A 126 -19.47 -9.55 8.87
CA PHE A 126 -20.05 -10.03 7.62
C PHE A 126 -19.52 -11.42 7.26
N PRO A 127 -20.39 -12.33 6.82
CA PRO A 127 -19.98 -13.59 6.22
C PRO A 127 -19.36 -13.35 4.84
N SER A 128 -18.79 -14.40 4.26
CA SER A 128 -18.23 -14.34 2.89
C SER A 128 -19.29 -14.13 1.81
N HIS A 129 -20.55 -14.42 2.10
CA HIS A 129 -21.71 -14.22 1.23
C HIS A 129 -22.97 -14.04 2.08
N ILE A 130 -23.84 -13.14 1.68
CA ILE A 130 -25.08 -12.81 2.38
C ILE A 130 -26.25 -13.28 1.49
N GLU A 131 -27.17 -14.03 2.08
CA GLU A 131 -28.26 -14.66 1.31
C GLU A 131 -29.51 -13.77 1.19
N THR A 132 -29.79 -12.97 2.23
CA THR A 132 -31.03 -12.19 2.27
C THR A 132 -30.78 -10.72 2.61
N GLN A 133 -31.68 -9.84 2.10
CA GLN A 133 -31.62 -8.42 2.42
C GLN A 133 -31.84 -8.16 3.93
N ALA A 134 -32.71 -8.92 4.58
CA ALA A 134 -32.97 -8.78 6.02
C ALA A 134 -31.75 -9.11 6.89
N GLU A 135 -30.97 -10.11 6.48
CA GLU A 135 -29.68 -10.43 7.09
C GLU A 135 -28.70 -9.27 6.91
N LEU A 136 -28.59 -8.78 5.68
CA LEU A 136 -27.71 -7.63 5.37
C LEU A 136 -28.06 -6.41 6.20
N ASP A 137 -29.36 -6.07 6.32
CA ASP A 137 -29.81 -4.89 7.08
C ASP A 137 -29.42 -5.01 8.57
N SER A 138 -29.49 -6.22 9.12
CA SER A 138 -29.09 -6.49 10.51
C SER A 138 -27.57 -6.35 10.70
N LEU A 139 -26.77 -6.88 9.76
CA LEU A 139 -25.30 -6.79 9.80
C LEU A 139 -24.83 -5.36 9.57
N ALA A 140 -25.46 -4.63 8.63
CA ALA A 140 -25.18 -3.22 8.37
C ALA A 140 -25.45 -2.37 9.61
N TYR A 141 -26.58 -2.62 10.30
CA TYR A 141 -26.89 -1.93 11.54
C TYR A 141 -25.78 -2.12 12.58
N VAL A 142 -25.29 -3.34 12.78
CA VAL A 142 -24.20 -3.62 13.72
C VAL A 142 -22.92 -2.88 13.30
N ALA A 143 -22.52 -2.98 12.04
CA ALA A 143 -21.29 -2.38 11.53
C ALA A 143 -21.30 -0.84 11.63
N GLU A 144 -22.43 -0.22 11.34
CA GLU A 144 -22.60 1.24 11.41
C GLU A 144 -22.61 1.79 12.84
N HIS A 145 -22.97 0.96 13.83
CA HIS A 145 -22.99 1.39 15.22
C HIS A 145 -21.68 1.13 15.96
N LEU A 146 -20.64 0.67 15.27
CA LEU A 146 -19.30 0.57 15.84
C LEU A 146 -18.54 1.90 15.66
N PRO A 147 -18.32 2.67 16.75
CA PRO A 147 -17.73 4.01 16.65
C PRO A 147 -16.29 4.00 16.14
N PHE A 148 -15.62 2.86 16.24
CA PHE A 148 -14.23 2.72 15.79
C PHE A 148 -14.06 2.88 14.27
N TYR A 149 -15.06 2.49 13.48
CA TYR A 149 -14.99 2.51 12.01
C TYR A 149 -15.59 3.77 11.40
N ASP A 150 -16.29 4.58 12.20
CA ASP A 150 -16.90 5.84 11.75
C ASP A 150 -15.82 6.87 11.41
N GLY A 151 -15.99 7.56 10.29
CA GLY A 151 -15.01 8.51 9.76
C GLY A 151 -13.80 7.87 9.06
N MET A 152 -13.50 6.58 9.31
CA MET A 152 -12.38 5.87 8.69
C MET A 152 -12.85 4.99 7.53
N LEU A 153 -13.75 4.05 7.78
CA LEU A 153 -14.28 3.12 6.77
C LEU A 153 -15.62 3.56 6.22
N ILE A 154 -16.38 4.29 6.99
CA ILE A 154 -17.70 4.79 6.60
C ILE A 154 -17.85 6.28 6.93
N ASN A 155 -18.45 7.02 6.02
CA ASN A 155 -18.99 8.35 6.28
C ASN A 155 -20.48 8.32 5.99
N ARG A 156 -21.28 8.33 7.06
CA ARG A 156 -22.75 8.17 6.97
C ARG A 156 -23.40 9.36 6.28
N ASP A 157 -22.94 10.58 6.57
CA ASP A 157 -23.52 11.80 6.01
C ASP A 157 -23.37 11.88 4.50
N LYS A 158 -22.26 11.32 3.99
CA LYS A 158 -21.93 11.33 2.55
C LYS A 158 -22.18 10.00 1.86
N HIS A 159 -22.65 8.97 2.58
CA HIS A 159 -22.79 7.60 2.07
C HIS A 159 -21.52 7.12 1.36
N THR A 160 -20.37 7.35 2.02
CA THR A 160 -19.07 6.99 1.46
C THR A 160 -18.51 5.79 2.22
N TYR A 161 -18.06 4.79 1.49
CA TYR A 161 -17.51 3.54 2.01
C TYR A 161 -16.10 3.36 1.49
N ASN A 162 -15.16 3.11 2.40
CA ASN A 162 -13.75 2.97 2.08
C ASN A 162 -13.29 1.52 2.20
N MET A 163 -12.40 1.13 1.30
CA MET A 163 -11.62 -0.09 1.38
C MET A 163 -10.14 0.30 1.40
N MET A 164 -9.46 -0.04 2.48
CA MET A 164 -8.04 0.22 2.69
C MET A 164 -7.27 -1.06 2.45
N ILE A 165 -6.29 -1.02 1.56
CA ILE A 165 -5.49 -2.16 1.15
C ILE A 165 -4.04 -1.85 1.48
N THR A 166 -3.44 -2.64 2.35
CA THR A 166 -2.02 -2.53 2.68
C THR A 166 -1.22 -3.45 1.78
N VAL A 167 -0.35 -2.86 0.97
CA VAL A 167 0.52 -3.59 0.03
C VAL A 167 1.91 -3.75 0.64
N SER A 168 2.58 -4.88 0.38
CA SER A 168 3.93 -5.10 0.87
C SER A 168 4.92 -4.13 0.22
N ALA A 169 5.89 -3.64 1.01
CA ALA A 169 6.95 -2.78 0.52
C ALA A 169 7.80 -3.45 -0.58
N GLU A 170 7.95 -4.76 -0.51
CA GLU A 170 8.69 -5.54 -1.51
C GLU A 170 8.04 -5.46 -2.89
N VAL A 171 6.71 -5.56 -2.96
CA VAL A 171 5.96 -5.44 -4.21
C VAL A 171 5.99 -4.01 -4.72
N MET A 172 5.82 -3.02 -3.84
CA MET A 172 5.88 -1.61 -4.21
C MET A 172 7.23 -1.19 -4.78
N ASN A 173 8.33 -1.78 -4.28
CA ASN A 173 9.69 -1.50 -4.73
C ASN A 173 10.19 -2.47 -5.83
N SER A 174 9.36 -3.41 -6.27
CA SER A 174 9.77 -4.37 -7.30
C SER A 174 9.84 -3.71 -8.68
N PRO A 175 10.78 -4.14 -9.56
CA PRO A 175 10.85 -3.66 -10.93
C PRO A 175 9.59 -4.00 -11.75
N ASP A 176 8.87 -5.02 -11.36
CA ASP A 176 7.71 -5.59 -12.05
C ASP A 176 6.36 -5.16 -11.47
N ARG A 177 6.34 -4.05 -10.73
CA ARG A 177 5.12 -3.49 -10.12
C ARG A 177 3.96 -3.23 -11.08
N LYS A 178 4.22 -3.18 -12.40
CA LYS A 178 3.19 -3.01 -13.42
C LYS A 178 2.33 -4.24 -13.65
N SER A 179 2.77 -5.41 -13.21
CA SER A 179 2.06 -6.69 -13.36
C SER A 179 1.11 -6.99 -12.20
N VAL A 180 1.04 -6.11 -11.19
CA VAL A 180 0.20 -6.28 -9.98
C VAL A 180 -1.09 -5.45 -10.06
N VAL A 181 -1.33 -4.79 -11.20
CA VAL A 181 -2.56 -4.00 -11.46
C VAL A 181 -3.37 -4.67 -12.54
#